data_c9f88b255513ce663dcb4889707320d3
#
_entry.id   c9f88b255513ce663dcb4889707320d3
#
_cell.length_a   1.000
_cell.length_b   1.000
_cell.length_c   1.000
_cell.angle_alpha   90.00
_cell.angle_beta   90.00
_cell.angle_gamma   90.00
#
_symmetry.space_group_name_H-M   'P 1'
#
loop_
_entity.id
_entity.type
_entity.pdbx_description
1 polymer ?
#
loop_
_entity_poly.entity_id
_entity_poly.type
_entity_poly.pdbx_seq_one_letter_code
_entity_poly.pdbx_strand_id
1 'polypeptide(L)'
;MSSEAIKLGLVFGGVSGEHAVSIRSANTVAAALRSGANAQRYQVDCFYIDQWGHWWPPAVADAVLTKGTPAERSELPAAPLRQGFQGFPEGALDIELWVPVLHGPNGEDGTIQGLFSLMQVPFVGSGVLGSAVGMDKQAMKAAFAAAGLPQVPYACVDASTLEAEPEALAQRLETQLGYPCFIKPANLGSSVGISKASNRAELLQGLALAAQHDPRMVVEQGIRARELECAVLGGQQMRASVLGEICFDADWYDYETKYSDGKSHTVIPAEVPEALSERARTMAIAACRAVGASGLARVDFFYEESSGSLWLNEINTLPGFTSQSMYPMLWAKTGLPLEELVHELVQLAQESAQPSHARRTEAA
;
A
#
# COMPACT_ATOMS: atom_id res chain seq x y z
N MET A 1 -27.02 -7.97 26.86
CA MET A 1 -27.19 -6.64 26.26
C MET A 1 -26.66 -6.78 24.85
N SER A 2 -27.50 -6.60 23.81
CA SER A 2 -26.99 -6.54 22.44
C SER A 2 -26.11 -5.27 22.35
N SER A 3 -24.82 -5.42 22.14
CA SER A 3 -23.98 -4.27 21.80
C SER A 3 -24.56 -3.64 20.53
N GLU A 4 -24.78 -2.34 20.55
CA GLU A 4 -25.18 -1.59 19.36
C GLU A 4 -24.13 -1.81 18.26
N ALA A 5 -24.57 -1.95 17.01
CA ALA A 5 -23.65 -2.18 15.89
C ALA A 5 -22.76 -0.95 15.70
N ILE A 6 -21.46 -1.17 15.52
CA ILE A 6 -20.48 -0.09 15.33
C ILE A 6 -20.70 0.56 13.96
N LYS A 7 -20.75 1.89 13.92
CA LYS A 7 -20.90 2.64 12.68
C LYS A 7 -19.57 2.83 11.98
N LEU A 8 -19.35 2.04 10.90
CA LEU A 8 -18.15 2.08 10.09
C LEU A 8 -18.30 3.02 8.89
N GLY A 9 -17.30 3.84 8.64
CA GLY A 9 -17.15 4.61 7.42
C GLY A 9 -16.15 3.96 6.46
N LEU A 10 -16.62 3.33 5.39
CA LEU A 10 -15.75 2.84 4.35
C LEU A 10 -15.51 3.95 3.33
N VAL A 11 -14.25 4.44 3.21
CA VAL A 11 -13.90 5.50 2.26
C VAL A 11 -13.02 4.96 1.14
N PHE A 12 -13.36 5.33 -0.11
CA PHE A 12 -12.72 4.80 -1.32
C PHE A 12 -12.70 5.82 -2.47
N GLY A 13 -12.00 5.49 -3.56
CA GLY A 13 -11.76 6.35 -4.72
C GLY A 13 -10.42 7.07 -4.61
N GLY A 14 -10.44 8.40 -4.52
CA GLY A 14 -9.26 9.24 -4.30
C GLY A 14 -8.59 9.76 -5.57
N VAL A 15 -7.72 10.74 -5.40
CA VAL A 15 -6.97 11.38 -6.48
C VAL A 15 -5.68 10.60 -6.72
N SER A 16 -5.77 9.48 -7.41
CA SER A 16 -4.61 8.67 -7.78
C SER A 16 -4.85 7.88 -9.07
N GLY A 17 -3.81 7.38 -9.68
CA GLY A 17 -3.91 6.47 -10.82
C GLY A 17 -4.57 5.12 -10.50
N GLU A 18 -4.70 4.80 -9.21
CA GLU A 18 -5.30 3.56 -8.72
C GLU A 18 -6.77 3.70 -8.30
N HIS A 19 -7.42 4.82 -8.66
CA HIS A 19 -8.81 5.12 -8.35
C HIS A 19 -9.79 3.96 -8.66
N ALA A 20 -9.68 3.37 -9.85
CA ALA A 20 -10.52 2.23 -10.25
C ALA A 20 -10.23 0.95 -9.44
N VAL A 21 -8.98 0.75 -9.00
CA VAL A 21 -8.60 -0.37 -8.12
C VAL A 21 -9.23 -0.19 -6.75
N SER A 22 -9.23 1.04 -6.23
CA SER A 22 -9.88 1.40 -4.97
C SER A 22 -11.38 1.06 -4.98
N ILE A 23 -12.11 1.39 -6.06
CA ILE A 23 -13.54 1.03 -6.21
C ILE A 23 -13.75 -0.48 -6.14
N ARG A 24 -12.93 -1.26 -6.87
CA ARG A 24 -13.03 -2.73 -6.85
C ARG A 24 -12.69 -3.32 -5.47
N SER A 25 -11.66 -2.82 -4.82
CA SER A 25 -11.29 -3.20 -3.46
C SER A 25 -12.40 -2.87 -2.46
N ALA A 26 -12.99 -1.68 -2.57
CA ALA A 26 -14.10 -1.24 -1.71
C ALA A 26 -15.34 -2.11 -1.86
N ASN A 27 -15.68 -2.56 -3.07
CA ASN A 27 -16.76 -3.51 -3.30
C ASN A 27 -16.54 -4.81 -2.52
N THR A 28 -15.32 -5.34 -2.57
CA THR A 28 -14.95 -6.58 -1.88
C THR A 28 -15.02 -6.42 -0.36
N VAL A 29 -14.45 -5.33 0.17
CA VAL A 29 -14.44 -5.04 1.61
C VAL A 29 -15.84 -4.75 2.13
N ALA A 30 -16.65 -3.93 1.42
CA ALA A 30 -18.02 -3.61 1.79
C ALA A 30 -18.90 -4.87 1.84
N ALA A 31 -18.76 -5.77 0.85
CA ALA A 31 -19.48 -7.05 0.83
C ALA A 31 -19.11 -7.92 2.04
N ALA A 32 -17.82 -8.02 2.39
CA ALA A 32 -17.36 -8.79 3.54
C ALA A 32 -17.81 -8.20 4.89
N LEU A 33 -17.83 -6.86 5.01
CA LEU A 33 -18.32 -6.18 6.22
C LEU A 33 -19.85 -6.26 6.38
N ARG A 34 -20.59 -6.40 5.27
CA ARG A 34 -22.05 -6.50 5.25
C ARG A 34 -22.58 -7.93 5.23
N SER A 35 -21.70 -8.96 5.30
CA SER A 35 -22.07 -10.37 5.22
C SER A 35 -21.88 -11.11 6.54
N GLY A 36 -22.48 -12.30 6.64
CA GLY A 36 -22.31 -13.24 7.74
C GLY A 36 -22.54 -12.60 9.13
N ALA A 37 -21.64 -12.89 10.05
CA ALA A 37 -21.68 -12.33 11.40
C ALA A 37 -21.38 -10.82 11.43
N ASN A 38 -20.66 -10.30 10.43
CA ASN A 38 -20.32 -8.88 10.36
C ASN A 38 -21.54 -7.99 10.13
N ALA A 39 -22.56 -8.47 9.42
CA ALA A 39 -23.81 -7.75 9.21
C ALA A 39 -24.58 -7.40 10.52
N GLN A 40 -24.30 -8.12 11.60
CA GLN A 40 -24.87 -7.84 12.92
C GLN A 40 -23.94 -7.00 13.81
N ARG A 41 -22.63 -6.96 13.48
CA ARG A 41 -21.61 -6.22 14.23
C ARG A 41 -21.44 -4.79 13.76
N TYR A 42 -21.70 -4.55 12.47
CA TYR A 42 -21.35 -3.31 11.79
C TYR A 42 -22.54 -2.72 11.02
N GLN A 43 -22.69 -1.40 11.16
CA GLN A 43 -23.44 -0.57 10.22
C GLN A 43 -22.43 0.10 9.31
N VAL A 44 -22.45 -0.20 8.00
CA VAL A 44 -21.43 0.26 7.05
C VAL A 44 -21.99 1.33 6.14
N ASP A 45 -21.53 2.57 6.33
CA ASP A 45 -21.76 3.70 5.44
C ASP A 45 -20.56 3.89 4.52
N CYS A 46 -20.77 3.95 3.22
CA CYS A 46 -19.72 4.12 2.23
C CYS A 46 -19.58 5.60 1.85
N PHE A 47 -18.35 6.08 1.66
CA PHE A 47 -18.05 7.44 1.22
C PHE A 47 -17.11 7.38 0.02
N TYR A 48 -17.43 8.14 -1.00
CA TYR A 48 -16.64 8.17 -2.24
C TYR A 48 -15.85 9.47 -2.35
N ILE A 49 -14.57 9.36 -2.67
CA ILE A 49 -13.72 10.49 -3.03
C ILE A 49 -13.56 10.45 -4.55
N ASP A 50 -14.02 11.49 -5.25
CA ASP A 50 -13.89 11.55 -6.70
C ASP A 50 -12.44 11.84 -7.15
N GLN A 51 -12.21 11.84 -8.47
CA GLN A 51 -10.88 12.09 -9.06
C GLN A 51 -10.39 13.55 -8.89
N TRP A 52 -11.24 14.45 -8.38
CA TRP A 52 -10.89 15.84 -8.05
C TRP A 52 -10.69 16.05 -6.55
N GLY A 53 -10.91 15.00 -5.72
CA GLY A 53 -10.71 15.03 -4.28
C GLY A 53 -11.92 15.48 -3.47
N HIS A 54 -13.12 15.53 -4.07
CA HIS A 54 -14.35 15.86 -3.36
C HIS A 54 -14.93 14.60 -2.69
N TRP A 55 -15.41 14.75 -1.49
CA TRP A 55 -16.04 13.68 -0.73
C TRP A 55 -17.54 13.67 -0.95
N TRP A 56 -18.10 12.49 -1.22
CA TRP A 56 -19.50 12.27 -1.53
C TRP A 56 -20.14 11.34 -0.50
N PRO A 57 -21.43 11.59 -0.15
CA PRO A 57 -22.17 10.83 0.85
C PRO A 57 -22.54 9.42 0.36
N PRO A 58 -23.08 8.56 1.26
CA PRO A 58 -23.42 7.16 0.95
C PRO A 58 -24.25 6.96 -0.30
N ALA A 59 -25.22 7.83 -0.58
CA ALA A 59 -26.07 7.70 -1.78
C ALA A 59 -25.28 7.73 -3.10
N VAL A 60 -24.24 8.58 -3.19
CA VAL A 60 -23.33 8.63 -4.36
C VAL A 60 -22.36 7.44 -4.32
N ALA A 61 -21.81 7.16 -3.16
CA ALA A 61 -20.85 6.05 -2.98
C ALA A 61 -21.46 4.70 -3.37
N ASP A 62 -22.68 4.39 -2.93
CA ASP A 62 -23.37 3.14 -3.27
C ASP A 62 -23.69 3.04 -4.77
N ALA A 63 -24.01 4.16 -5.44
CA ALA A 63 -24.18 4.18 -6.90
C ALA A 63 -22.87 3.85 -7.63
N VAL A 64 -21.72 4.41 -7.18
CA VAL A 64 -20.41 4.12 -7.73
C VAL A 64 -20.01 2.65 -7.49
N LEU A 65 -20.23 2.12 -6.29
CA LEU A 65 -19.98 0.72 -5.97
C LEU A 65 -20.83 -0.22 -6.83
N THR A 66 -22.11 0.11 -7.03
CA THR A 66 -23.03 -0.68 -7.87
C THR A 66 -22.58 -0.69 -9.34
N LYS A 67 -22.16 0.49 -9.86
CA LYS A 67 -21.63 0.64 -11.22
C LYS A 67 -20.28 -0.05 -11.39
N GLY A 68 -19.45 -0.08 -10.34
CA GLY A 68 -18.11 -0.67 -10.34
C GLY A 68 -17.04 0.13 -11.09
N THR A 69 -17.35 1.37 -11.49
CA THR A 69 -16.47 2.28 -12.24
C THR A 69 -16.52 3.69 -11.67
N PRO A 70 -15.51 4.53 -11.92
CA PRO A 70 -15.51 5.92 -11.49
C PRO A 70 -16.78 6.67 -11.92
N ALA A 71 -17.25 7.57 -11.07
CA ALA A 71 -18.34 8.46 -11.44
C ALA A 71 -17.85 9.50 -12.45
N GLU A 72 -18.63 9.71 -13.51
CA GLU A 72 -18.42 10.80 -14.44
C GLU A 72 -18.90 12.13 -13.83
N ARG A 73 -18.36 13.24 -14.31
CA ARG A 73 -18.72 14.57 -13.80
C ARG A 73 -20.22 14.87 -13.86
N SER A 74 -20.88 14.36 -14.89
CA SER A 74 -22.33 14.51 -15.10
C SER A 74 -23.21 13.72 -14.13
N GLU A 75 -22.62 12.69 -13.50
CA GLU A 75 -23.30 11.82 -12.53
C GLU A 75 -23.20 12.36 -11.09
N LEU A 76 -22.33 13.36 -10.87
CA LEU A 76 -22.12 13.95 -9.56
C LEU A 76 -22.98 15.22 -9.40
N PRO A 77 -23.49 15.49 -8.18
CA PRO A 77 -24.08 16.79 -7.86
C PRO A 77 -23.11 17.94 -8.17
N ALA A 78 -23.62 19.17 -8.25
CA ALA A 78 -22.79 20.34 -8.52
C ALA A 78 -21.60 20.40 -7.54
N ALA A 79 -20.41 20.10 -8.05
CA ALA A 79 -19.21 20.03 -7.22
C ALA A 79 -18.67 21.42 -6.91
N PRO A 80 -17.95 21.57 -5.77
CA PRO A 80 -17.24 22.80 -5.44
C PRO A 80 -16.31 23.27 -6.57
N LEU A 81 -16.07 24.57 -6.63
CA LEU A 81 -15.20 25.17 -7.68
C LEU A 81 -13.72 24.82 -7.50
N ARG A 82 -13.30 24.42 -6.29
CA ARG A 82 -11.91 24.07 -5.96
C ARG A 82 -11.72 22.55 -5.90
N GLN A 83 -10.59 22.07 -6.37
CA GLN A 83 -10.18 20.67 -6.19
C GLN A 83 -9.73 20.40 -4.76
N GLY A 84 -9.72 19.12 -4.39
CA GLY A 84 -9.29 18.65 -3.08
C GLY A 84 -10.42 18.61 -2.05
N PHE A 85 -10.04 18.31 -0.82
CA PHE A 85 -10.95 18.21 0.32
C PHE A 85 -11.57 19.59 0.64
N GLN A 86 -12.90 19.68 0.62
CA GLN A 86 -13.65 20.91 0.90
C GLN A 86 -14.54 20.80 2.16
N GLY A 87 -14.56 19.63 2.77
CA GLY A 87 -15.37 19.33 3.95
C GLY A 87 -15.97 17.93 3.88
N PHE A 88 -16.55 17.51 5.00
CA PHE A 88 -17.20 16.21 5.08
C PHE A 88 -18.63 16.26 4.55
N PRO A 89 -19.06 15.21 3.82
CA PRO A 89 -20.46 15.04 3.47
C PRO A 89 -21.30 14.67 4.69
N GLU A 90 -22.63 14.73 4.54
CA GLU A 90 -23.57 14.31 5.56
C GLU A 90 -23.30 12.89 6.05
N GLY A 91 -23.36 12.68 7.37
CA GLY A 91 -23.14 11.40 8.05
C GLY A 91 -21.67 11.06 8.32
N ALA A 92 -20.69 11.74 7.72
CA ALA A 92 -19.27 11.41 7.91
C ALA A 92 -18.76 11.71 9.32
N LEU A 93 -19.35 12.68 10.02
CA LEU A 93 -18.96 13.01 11.40
C LEU A 93 -19.59 12.08 12.44
N ASP A 94 -20.55 11.24 12.05
CA ASP A 94 -21.18 10.26 12.92
C ASP A 94 -20.45 8.90 12.90
N ILE A 95 -19.40 8.76 12.09
CA ILE A 95 -18.63 7.54 11.96
C ILE A 95 -17.78 7.30 13.20
N GLU A 96 -17.85 6.09 13.74
CA GLU A 96 -17.12 5.67 14.95
C GLU A 96 -15.75 5.06 14.60
N LEU A 97 -15.58 4.50 13.38
CA LEU A 97 -14.33 3.94 12.90
C LEU A 97 -14.27 3.98 11.37
N TRP A 98 -13.14 4.44 10.83
CA TRP A 98 -12.92 4.51 9.38
C TRP A 98 -12.19 3.28 8.83
N VAL A 99 -12.63 2.83 7.67
CA VAL A 99 -11.99 1.78 6.87
C VAL A 99 -11.54 2.40 5.55
N PRO A 100 -10.32 2.95 5.48
CA PRO A 100 -9.81 3.49 4.22
C PRO A 100 -9.47 2.34 3.26
N VAL A 101 -9.96 2.46 2.02
CA VAL A 101 -9.64 1.57 0.91
C VAL A 101 -9.17 2.46 -0.24
N LEU A 102 -8.08 3.14 0.00
CA LEU A 102 -7.47 4.13 -0.88
C LEU A 102 -6.06 3.66 -1.25
N HIS A 103 -5.69 3.77 -2.52
CA HIS A 103 -4.37 3.34 -3.00
C HIS A 103 -3.60 4.51 -3.59
N GLY A 104 -2.27 4.51 -3.40
CA GLY A 104 -1.37 5.54 -3.89
C GLY A 104 -1.42 6.85 -3.09
N PRO A 105 -1.01 7.97 -3.72
CA PRO A 105 -0.93 9.28 -3.07
C PRO A 105 -2.25 9.71 -2.43
N ASN A 106 -2.17 10.39 -1.29
CA ASN A 106 -3.26 10.79 -0.39
C ASN A 106 -3.98 9.63 0.32
N GLY A 107 -3.80 8.39 -0.11
CA GLY A 107 -4.43 7.21 0.49
C GLY A 107 -3.51 6.46 1.45
N GLU A 108 -2.26 6.23 1.06
CA GLU A 108 -1.31 5.40 1.82
C GLU A 108 0.00 6.13 2.18
N ASP A 109 0.02 7.46 2.06
CA ASP A 109 1.18 8.31 2.32
C ASP A 109 1.12 9.08 3.66
N GLY A 110 0.13 8.80 4.51
CA GLY A 110 -0.07 9.48 5.78
C GLY A 110 -1.07 10.63 5.73
N THR A 111 -1.50 11.07 4.54
CA THR A 111 -2.39 12.24 4.37
C THR A 111 -3.80 11.96 4.94
N ILE A 112 -4.47 10.91 4.49
CA ILE A 112 -5.79 10.55 5.02
C ILE A 112 -5.72 10.11 6.48
N GLN A 113 -4.64 9.44 6.88
CA GLN A 113 -4.40 9.02 8.25
C GLN A 113 -4.23 10.22 9.17
N GLY A 114 -3.62 11.30 8.69
CA GLY A 114 -3.53 12.58 9.40
C GLY A 114 -4.89 13.21 9.63
N LEU A 115 -5.78 13.16 8.63
CA LEU A 115 -7.16 13.66 8.75
C LEU A 115 -7.93 12.90 9.84
N PHE A 116 -7.91 11.57 9.82
CA PHE A 116 -8.58 10.74 10.84
C PHE A 116 -7.97 10.93 12.24
N SER A 117 -6.65 11.11 12.32
CA SER A 117 -5.97 11.41 13.59
C SER A 117 -6.41 12.74 14.18
N LEU A 118 -6.58 13.78 13.35
CA LEU A 118 -7.11 15.09 13.78
C LEU A 118 -8.58 15.01 14.20
N MET A 119 -9.37 14.15 13.57
CA MET A 119 -10.75 13.86 13.98
C MET A 119 -10.82 13.08 15.27
N GLN A 120 -9.72 12.49 15.75
CA GLN A 120 -9.66 11.58 16.90
C GLN A 120 -10.58 10.35 16.74
N VAL A 121 -10.73 9.86 15.51
CA VAL A 121 -11.52 8.67 15.17
C VAL A 121 -10.58 7.53 14.78
N PRO A 122 -10.79 6.30 15.33
CA PRO A 122 -10.04 5.12 14.94
C PRO A 122 -10.14 4.84 13.43
N PHE A 123 -9.09 4.24 12.88
CA PHE A 123 -9.11 3.80 11.49
C PHE A 123 -8.28 2.54 11.28
N VAL A 124 -8.66 1.75 10.28
CA VAL A 124 -7.95 0.54 9.87
C VAL A 124 -6.65 0.91 9.16
N GLY A 125 -5.57 0.24 9.52
CA GLY A 125 -4.28 0.33 8.86
C GLY A 125 -3.22 1.07 9.65
N SER A 126 -2.14 1.41 8.97
CA SER A 126 -0.99 2.11 9.54
C SER A 126 -1.33 3.56 9.88
N GLY A 127 -0.73 4.08 10.95
CA GLY A 127 -0.79 5.50 11.28
C GLY A 127 0.04 6.37 10.32
N VAL A 128 0.07 7.68 10.59
CA VAL A 128 0.75 8.68 9.73
C VAL A 128 2.21 8.29 9.44
N LEU A 129 2.98 7.94 10.47
CA LEU A 129 4.40 7.61 10.30
C LEU A 129 4.60 6.37 9.42
N GLY A 130 3.91 5.27 9.74
CA GLY A 130 4.06 4.01 9.00
C GLY A 130 3.65 4.14 7.54
N SER A 131 2.58 4.88 7.27
CA SER A 131 2.12 5.16 5.91
C SER A 131 3.12 6.03 5.15
N ALA A 132 3.57 7.15 5.72
CA ALA A 132 4.50 8.06 5.05
C ALA A 132 5.86 7.42 4.77
N VAL A 133 6.44 6.70 5.75
CA VAL A 133 7.72 6.00 5.56
C VAL A 133 7.57 4.83 4.60
N GLY A 134 6.46 4.08 4.67
CA GLY A 134 6.20 2.94 3.77
C GLY A 134 6.03 3.35 2.32
N MET A 135 5.45 4.52 2.05
CA MET A 135 5.23 5.03 0.70
C MET A 135 6.50 5.61 0.07
N ASP A 136 7.33 6.27 0.84
CA ASP A 136 8.54 6.93 0.36
C ASP A 136 9.72 5.95 0.26
N LYS A 137 10.12 5.57 -0.94
CA LYS A 137 11.17 4.56 -1.17
C LYS A 137 12.52 4.91 -0.56
N GLN A 138 12.90 6.20 -0.48
CA GLN A 138 14.15 6.59 0.16
C GLN A 138 14.08 6.42 1.68
N ALA A 139 12.99 6.88 2.30
CA ALA A 139 12.76 6.76 3.72
C ALA A 139 12.60 5.30 4.15
N MET A 140 11.81 4.53 3.40
CA MET A 140 11.58 3.10 3.58
C MET A 140 12.89 2.31 3.55
N LYS A 141 13.70 2.54 2.50
CA LYS A 141 15.00 1.85 2.35
C LYS A 141 16.00 2.24 3.45
N ALA A 142 16.00 3.49 3.89
CA ALA A 142 16.81 3.93 5.02
C ALA A 142 16.37 3.24 6.33
N ALA A 143 15.06 3.12 6.57
CA ALA A 143 14.53 2.42 7.73
C ALA A 143 14.90 0.92 7.71
N PHE A 144 14.79 0.26 6.56
CA PHE A 144 15.20 -1.13 6.38
C PHE A 144 16.71 -1.33 6.61
N ALA A 145 17.54 -0.42 6.09
CA ALA A 145 18.99 -0.45 6.30
C ALA A 145 19.35 -0.28 7.78
N ALA A 146 18.70 0.64 8.48
CA ALA A 146 18.89 0.84 9.93
C ALA A 146 18.49 -0.38 10.76
N ALA A 147 17.50 -1.17 10.28
CA ALA A 147 17.07 -2.42 10.89
C ALA A 147 17.94 -3.63 10.47
N GLY A 148 18.97 -3.44 9.65
CA GLY A 148 19.84 -4.52 9.17
C GLY A 148 19.17 -5.48 8.19
N LEU A 149 18.09 -5.06 7.54
CA LEU A 149 17.37 -5.89 6.57
C LEU A 149 18.06 -5.85 5.20
N PRO A 150 18.33 -7.01 4.59
CA PRO A 150 19.04 -7.09 3.33
C PRO A 150 18.19 -6.52 2.17
N GLN A 151 18.78 -5.63 1.39
CA GLN A 151 18.19 -5.01 0.22
C GLN A 151 19.15 -5.15 -0.96
N VAL A 152 18.63 -5.15 -2.19
CA VAL A 152 19.50 -5.01 -3.36
C VAL A 152 20.30 -3.71 -3.26
N PRO A 153 21.53 -3.63 -3.77
CA PRO A 153 22.30 -2.39 -3.81
C PRO A 153 21.49 -1.27 -4.47
N TYR A 154 21.50 -0.11 -3.87
CA TYR A 154 20.73 1.05 -4.37
C TYR A 154 21.46 2.36 -4.11
N ALA A 155 21.04 3.41 -4.82
CA ALA A 155 21.45 4.78 -4.59
C ALA A 155 20.24 5.71 -4.59
N CYS A 156 20.24 6.69 -3.68
CA CYS A 156 19.28 7.80 -3.68
C CYS A 156 19.81 8.93 -4.57
N VAL A 157 18.94 9.51 -5.38
CA VAL A 157 19.26 10.57 -6.35
C VAL A 157 18.22 11.67 -6.23
N ASP A 158 18.68 12.92 -6.28
CA ASP A 158 17.84 14.10 -6.34
C ASP A 158 17.90 14.73 -7.74
N ALA A 159 16.79 15.30 -8.22
CA ALA A 159 16.70 15.94 -9.53
C ALA A 159 17.71 17.09 -9.68
N SER A 160 17.99 17.82 -8.61
CA SER A 160 19.00 18.88 -8.59
C SER A 160 20.42 18.38 -8.90
N THR A 161 20.77 17.17 -8.45
CA THR A 161 22.05 16.53 -8.78
C THR A 161 22.09 16.10 -10.25
N LEU A 162 20.96 15.57 -10.77
CA LEU A 162 20.84 15.23 -12.19
C LEU A 162 21.00 16.46 -13.08
N GLU A 163 20.41 17.59 -12.72
CA GLU A 163 20.51 18.85 -13.46
C GLU A 163 21.94 19.45 -13.43
N ALA A 164 22.60 19.39 -12.25
CA ALA A 164 23.90 20.00 -12.07
C ALA A 164 25.05 19.20 -12.70
N GLU A 165 25.02 17.87 -12.60
CA GLU A 165 26.16 17.01 -12.98
C GLU A 165 25.73 15.65 -13.56
N PRO A 166 24.96 15.60 -14.66
CA PRO A 166 24.36 14.38 -15.18
C PRO A 166 25.40 13.28 -15.51
N GLU A 167 26.51 13.64 -16.15
CA GLU A 167 27.54 12.66 -16.52
C GLU A 167 28.32 12.12 -15.32
N ALA A 168 28.64 12.97 -14.37
CA ALA A 168 29.31 12.54 -13.12
C ALA A 168 28.38 11.67 -12.27
N LEU A 169 27.09 12.00 -12.22
CA LEU A 169 26.06 11.18 -11.57
C LEU A 169 25.98 9.80 -12.24
N ALA A 170 25.84 9.76 -13.56
CA ALA A 170 25.78 8.49 -14.30
C ALA A 170 27.03 7.63 -14.04
N GLN A 171 28.21 8.21 -14.07
CA GLN A 171 29.46 7.50 -13.79
C GLN A 171 29.50 6.91 -12.37
N ARG A 172 29.01 7.64 -11.36
CA ARG A 172 28.91 7.12 -9.98
C ARG A 172 27.96 5.94 -9.90
N LEU A 173 26.77 6.06 -10.50
CA LEU A 173 25.75 5.00 -10.50
C LEU A 173 26.22 3.74 -11.22
N GLU A 174 26.86 3.90 -12.38
CA GLU A 174 27.49 2.78 -13.11
C GLU A 174 28.51 2.04 -12.25
N THR A 175 29.37 2.77 -11.55
CA THR A 175 30.42 2.20 -10.72
C THR A 175 29.83 1.46 -9.50
N GLN A 176 28.77 2.02 -8.92
CA GLN A 176 28.14 1.50 -7.70
C GLN A 176 27.20 0.32 -7.97
N LEU A 177 26.39 0.39 -9.04
CA LEU A 177 25.27 -0.53 -9.27
C LEU A 177 25.45 -1.40 -10.51
N GLY A 178 26.19 -0.95 -11.51
CA GLY A 178 26.28 -1.62 -12.82
C GLY A 178 24.97 -1.62 -13.58
N TYR A 179 24.90 -2.49 -14.60
CA TYR A 179 23.72 -2.68 -15.44
C TYR A 179 23.27 -4.16 -15.44
N PRO A 180 21.96 -4.46 -15.63
CA PRO A 180 20.87 -3.48 -15.68
C PRO A 180 20.64 -2.82 -14.33
N CYS A 181 20.04 -1.62 -14.32
CA CYS A 181 19.52 -1.00 -13.12
C CYS A 181 18.10 -0.48 -13.34
N PHE A 182 17.36 -0.30 -12.24
CA PHE A 182 15.98 0.19 -12.24
C PHE A 182 15.89 1.55 -11.57
N ILE A 183 15.30 2.51 -12.28
CA ILE A 183 15.09 3.87 -11.82
C ILE A 183 13.64 4.02 -11.37
N LYS A 184 13.40 4.51 -10.15
CA LYS A 184 12.08 4.61 -9.54
C LYS A 184 11.89 6.01 -8.93
N PRO A 185 10.75 6.70 -9.15
CA PRO A 185 10.36 7.85 -8.32
C PRO A 185 10.24 7.41 -6.85
N ALA A 186 10.59 8.30 -5.91
CA ALA A 186 10.55 7.92 -4.50
C ALA A 186 9.13 7.68 -3.98
N ASN A 187 8.16 8.48 -4.42
CA ASN A 187 6.83 8.57 -3.79
C ASN A 187 5.68 8.23 -4.75
N LEU A 188 5.80 7.11 -5.46
CA LEU A 188 4.75 6.57 -6.34
C LEU A 188 4.62 5.07 -6.20
N GLY A 189 3.36 4.59 -6.34
CA GLY A 189 2.98 3.18 -6.39
C GLY A 189 2.82 2.65 -7.82
N SER A 190 2.35 1.40 -7.94
CA SER A 190 1.91 0.76 -9.19
C SER A 190 2.89 0.80 -10.35
N SER A 191 4.18 0.81 -10.09
CA SER A 191 5.25 0.85 -11.12
C SER A 191 5.21 2.07 -12.05
N VAL A 192 4.46 3.13 -11.72
CA VAL A 192 4.41 4.37 -12.52
C VAL A 192 5.76 5.09 -12.47
N GLY A 193 6.27 5.48 -13.62
CA GLY A 193 7.55 6.18 -13.75
C GLY A 193 8.79 5.32 -13.50
N ILE A 194 8.63 3.99 -13.35
CA ILE A 194 9.76 3.06 -13.24
C ILE A 194 10.32 2.76 -14.65
N SER A 195 11.62 2.72 -14.77
CA SER A 195 12.31 2.33 -16.01
C SER A 195 13.50 1.42 -15.72
N LYS A 196 13.80 0.52 -16.67
CA LYS A 196 15.00 -0.32 -16.68
C LYS A 196 16.03 0.34 -17.59
N ALA A 197 17.27 0.42 -17.14
CA ALA A 197 18.40 0.91 -17.93
C ALA A 197 19.45 -0.18 -18.06
N SER A 198 19.93 -0.39 -19.30
CA SER A 198 20.97 -1.34 -19.66
C SER A 198 22.25 -0.65 -20.10
N ASN A 199 22.24 0.68 -20.19
CA ASN A 199 23.36 1.52 -20.56
C ASN A 199 23.16 2.96 -20.06
N ARG A 200 24.20 3.80 -20.18
CA ARG A 200 24.21 5.20 -19.71
C ARG A 200 23.09 6.06 -20.32
N ALA A 201 22.84 5.92 -21.61
CA ALA A 201 21.81 6.71 -22.28
C ALA A 201 20.41 6.41 -21.72
N GLU A 202 20.10 5.12 -21.51
CA GLU A 202 18.85 4.70 -20.89
C GLU A 202 18.78 5.11 -19.41
N LEU A 203 19.90 5.09 -18.68
CA LEU A 203 19.96 5.56 -17.30
C LEU A 203 19.60 7.04 -17.19
N LEU A 204 20.24 7.91 -18.01
CA LEU A 204 19.95 9.34 -18.02
C LEU A 204 18.50 9.63 -18.45
N GLN A 205 18.00 8.91 -19.45
CA GLN A 205 16.60 9.02 -19.89
C GLN A 205 15.64 8.61 -18.79
N GLY A 206 15.92 7.49 -18.09
CA GLY A 206 15.10 6.98 -16.99
C GLY A 206 15.08 7.96 -15.81
N LEU A 207 16.22 8.54 -15.45
CA LEU A 207 16.31 9.57 -14.41
C LEU A 207 15.48 10.80 -14.78
N ALA A 208 15.57 11.28 -16.03
CA ALA A 208 14.79 12.41 -16.50
C ALA A 208 13.28 12.13 -16.50
N LEU A 209 12.87 10.90 -16.81
CA LEU A 209 11.47 10.46 -16.73
C LEU A 209 10.98 10.41 -15.28
N ALA A 210 11.73 9.77 -14.40
CA ALA A 210 11.36 9.65 -12.99
C ALA A 210 11.27 11.02 -12.29
N ALA A 211 12.18 11.95 -12.65
CA ALA A 211 12.19 13.32 -12.12
C ALA A 211 10.94 14.15 -12.51
N GLN A 212 10.19 13.75 -13.53
CA GLN A 212 8.90 14.39 -13.87
C GLN A 212 7.80 14.03 -12.87
N HIS A 213 7.97 12.93 -12.14
CA HIS A 213 7.00 12.44 -11.17
C HIS A 213 7.38 12.81 -9.74
N ASP A 214 8.67 12.73 -9.40
CA ASP A 214 9.16 13.06 -8.06
C ASP A 214 10.60 13.61 -8.18
N PRO A 215 10.94 14.73 -7.52
CA PRO A 215 12.31 15.25 -7.50
C PRO A 215 13.29 14.31 -6.79
N ARG A 216 12.81 13.33 -6.03
CA ARG A 216 13.62 12.30 -5.37
C ARG A 216 13.43 10.96 -6.06
N MET A 217 14.51 10.25 -6.29
CA MET A 217 14.54 9.00 -7.03
C MET A 217 15.40 7.96 -6.33
N VAL A 218 15.12 6.71 -6.57
CA VAL A 218 15.95 5.58 -6.17
C VAL A 218 16.38 4.83 -7.41
N VAL A 219 17.67 4.53 -7.50
CA VAL A 219 18.24 3.66 -8.53
C VAL A 219 18.70 2.37 -7.87
N GLU A 220 18.20 1.23 -8.34
CA GLU A 220 18.50 -0.09 -7.79
C GLU A 220 19.24 -0.95 -8.79
N GLN A 221 20.17 -1.77 -8.31
CA GLN A 221 20.78 -2.81 -9.11
C GLN A 221 19.73 -3.80 -9.59
N GLY A 222 19.71 -4.10 -10.87
CA GLY A 222 18.85 -5.14 -11.43
C GLY A 222 19.41 -6.53 -11.15
N ILE A 223 18.58 -7.38 -10.57
CA ILE A 223 18.89 -8.78 -10.31
C ILE A 223 17.87 -9.67 -11.00
N ARG A 224 18.25 -10.91 -11.29
CA ARG A 224 17.31 -11.94 -11.76
C ARG A 224 16.76 -12.69 -10.55
N ALA A 225 15.53 -12.47 -10.22
CA ALA A 225 14.91 -12.99 -9.02
C ALA A 225 13.46 -13.42 -9.26
N ARG A 226 12.94 -14.28 -8.39
CA ARG A 226 11.52 -14.58 -8.23
C ARG A 226 10.91 -13.51 -7.31
N GLU A 227 9.70 -13.07 -7.62
CA GLU A 227 8.99 -12.07 -6.80
C GLU A 227 8.06 -12.79 -5.81
N LEU A 228 8.37 -12.65 -4.52
CA LEU A 228 7.61 -13.25 -3.43
C LEU A 228 6.93 -12.17 -2.62
N GLU A 229 5.70 -12.45 -2.19
CA GLU A 229 4.91 -11.55 -1.36
C GLU A 229 4.47 -12.23 -0.06
N CYS A 230 4.46 -11.47 1.04
CA CYS A 230 4.03 -11.91 2.36
C CYS A 230 3.07 -10.89 2.97
N ALA A 231 1.88 -11.33 3.37
CA ALA A 231 0.93 -10.49 4.09
C ALA A 231 1.26 -10.48 5.60
N VAL A 232 1.22 -9.31 6.21
CA VAL A 232 1.39 -9.11 7.66
C VAL A 232 0.12 -8.50 8.23
N LEU A 233 -0.29 -8.98 9.40
CA LEU A 233 -1.46 -8.53 10.13
C LEU A 233 -1.12 -8.37 11.61
N GLY A 234 -1.57 -7.29 12.23
CA GLY A 234 -1.43 -7.08 13.67
C GLY A 234 -0.95 -5.69 14.05
N GLY A 235 -0.99 -5.42 15.36
CA GLY A 235 -0.48 -4.21 16.00
C GLY A 235 0.85 -4.48 16.71
N GLN A 236 0.85 -4.48 18.04
CA GLN A 236 2.04 -4.84 18.84
C GLN A 236 2.49 -6.29 18.59
N GLN A 237 1.54 -7.20 18.45
CA GLN A 237 1.79 -8.57 18.02
C GLN A 237 1.42 -8.69 16.55
N MET A 238 2.41 -9.01 15.72
CA MET A 238 2.25 -9.20 14.29
C MET A 238 2.42 -10.66 13.93
N ARG A 239 1.65 -11.10 12.95
CA ARG A 239 1.79 -12.42 12.32
C ARG A 239 1.88 -12.27 10.81
N ALA A 240 2.55 -13.22 10.19
CA ALA A 240 2.78 -13.26 8.75
C ALA A 240 2.06 -14.45 8.13
N SER A 241 1.53 -14.30 6.95
CA SER A 241 0.87 -15.33 6.14
C SER A 241 1.86 -16.34 5.57
N VAL A 242 1.35 -17.33 4.83
CA VAL A 242 2.15 -18.05 3.84
C VAL A 242 2.69 -17.07 2.78
N LEU A 243 3.74 -17.46 2.06
CA LEU A 243 4.24 -16.69 0.92
C LEU A 243 3.40 -16.95 -0.33
N GLY A 244 3.26 -15.95 -1.16
CA GLY A 244 2.83 -16.07 -2.53
C GLY A 244 3.93 -15.65 -3.49
N GLU A 245 3.84 -16.12 -4.72
CA GLU A 245 4.74 -15.78 -5.81
C GLU A 245 3.94 -15.16 -6.95
N ILE A 246 4.46 -14.11 -7.55
CA ILE A 246 3.97 -13.57 -8.81
C ILE A 246 4.86 -14.09 -9.92
N CYS A 247 4.27 -14.88 -10.82
CA CYS A 247 4.93 -15.40 -12.02
C CYS A 247 4.47 -14.59 -13.24
N PHE A 248 5.42 -14.16 -14.07
CA PHE A 248 5.14 -13.42 -15.30
C PHE A 248 6.13 -13.81 -16.41
N ASP A 249 5.69 -13.70 -17.65
CA ASP A 249 6.50 -14.09 -18.83
C ASP A 249 7.30 -12.91 -19.41
N ALA A 250 7.36 -11.76 -18.71
CA ALA A 250 8.09 -10.56 -19.10
C ALA A 250 9.47 -10.47 -18.47
N ASP A 251 10.34 -9.59 -18.99
CA ASP A 251 11.67 -9.33 -18.41
C ASP A 251 11.61 -8.73 -16.99
N TRP A 252 10.49 -8.11 -16.62
CA TRP A 252 10.20 -7.56 -15.30
C TRP A 252 8.71 -7.23 -15.16
N TYR A 253 8.24 -7.08 -13.89
CA TYR A 253 6.83 -6.88 -13.54
C TYR A 253 6.47 -5.39 -13.59
N ASP A 254 6.12 -4.89 -14.78
CA ASP A 254 5.74 -3.50 -15.02
C ASP A 254 4.22 -3.25 -14.83
N TYR A 255 3.81 -1.99 -15.01
CA TYR A 255 2.40 -1.60 -14.89
C TYR A 255 1.50 -2.38 -15.86
N GLU A 256 1.95 -2.59 -17.10
CA GLU A 256 1.16 -3.30 -18.11
C GLU A 256 1.02 -4.78 -17.76
N THR A 257 2.09 -5.43 -17.30
CA THR A 257 2.08 -6.82 -16.85
C THR A 257 1.21 -7.00 -15.60
N LYS A 258 1.17 -5.98 -14.72
CA LYS A 258 0.41 -5.98 -13.47
C LYS A 258 -1.12 -5.93 -13.66
N TYR A 259 -1.58 -5.23 -14.69
CA TYR A 259 -3.00 -4.94 -14.90
C TYR A 259 -3.59 -5.51 -16.19
N SER A 260 -2.80 -6.26 -17.00
CA SER A 260 -3.27 -6.92 -18.21
C SER A 260 -3.58 -8.40 -17.96
N ASP A 261 -4.77 -8.83 -18.34
CA ASP A 261 -5.21 -10.22 -18.17
C ASP A 261 -4.27 -11.20 -18.90
N GLY A 262 -3.89 -12.26 -18.19
CA GLY A 262 -3.12 -13.38 -18.74
C GLY A 262 -1.61 -13.17 -18.87
N LYS A 263 -1.07 -12.00 -18.48
CA LYS A 263 0.39 -11.73 -18.49
C LYS A 263 1.09 -12.15 -17.19
N SER A 264 0.35 -12.38 -16.12
CA SER A 264 0.87 -12.87 -14.84
C SER A 264 -0.09 -13.87 -14.21
N HIS A 265 0.44 -14.76 -13.38
CA HIS A 265 -0.33 -15.65 -12.52
C HIS A 265 0.30 -15.73 -11.14
N THR A 266 -0.50 -16.16 -10.16
CA THR A 266 -0.05 -16.27 -8.77
C THR A 266 0.05 -17.72 -8.34
N VAL A 267 1.08 -18.05 -7.54
CA VAL A 267 1.24 -19.36 -6.90
C VAL A 267 1.18 -19.18 -5.39
N ILE A 268 0.15 -19.74 -4.74
CA ILE A 268 -0.07 -19.62 -3.29
C ILE A 268 -0.42 -21.00 -2.69
N PRO A 269 0.40 -21.54 -1.75
CA PRO A 269 1.67 -20.99 -1.29
C PRO A 269 2.74 -21.02 -2.38
N ALA A 270 3.73 -20.11 -2.30
CA ALA A 270 4.89 -20.13 -3.17
C ALA A 270 5.69 -21.41 -2.97
N GLU A 271 6.16 -21.99 -4.07
CA GLU A 271 6.99 -23.22 -4.05
C GLU A 271 8.46 -22.86 -3.72
N VAL A 272 8.75 -22.72 -2.43
CA VAL A 272 10.07 -22.38 -1.89
C VAL A 272 10.42 -23.27 -0.71
N PRO A 273 11.73 -23.44 -0.37
CA PRO A 273 12.13 -24.17 0.82
C PRO A 273 11.51 -23.56 2.11
N GLU A 274 11.11 -24.42 3.06
CA GLU A 274 10.49 -23.98 4.32
C GLU A 274 11.36 -22.98 5.09
N ALA A 275 12.68 -23.22 5.12
CA ALA A 275 13.62 -22.30 5.78
C ALA A 275 13.62 -20.89 5.14
N LEU A 276 13.40 -20.79 3.82
CA LEU A 276 13.26 -19.52 3.12
C LEU A 276 11.91 -18.85 3.49
N SER A 277 10.84 -19.64 3.53
CA SER A 277 9.51 -19.18 3.92
C SER A 277 9.54 -18.56 5.32
N GLU A 278 10.10 -19.25 6.31
CA GLU A 278 10.21 -18.76 7.68
C GLU A 278 11.12 -17.52 7.78
N ARG A 279 12.21 -17.48 7.01
CA ARG A 279 13.07 -16.29 6.94
C ARG A 279 12.31 -15.09 6.37
N ALA A 280 11.58 -15.25 5.28
CA ALA A 280 10.80 -14.19 4.66
C ALA A 280 9.69 -13.67 5.60
N ARG A 281 8.96 -14.55 6.27
CA ARG A 281 7.93 -14.19 7.27
C ARG A 281 8.51 -13.40 8.43
N THR A 282 9.68 -13.80 8.94
CA THR A 282 10.40 -13.07 9.99
C THR A 282 10.83 -11.69 9.51
N MET A 283 11.38 -11.61 8.30
CA MET A 283 11.79 -10.34 7.68
C MET A 283 10.60 -9.43 7.39
N ALA A 284 9.44 -9.98 6.99
CA ALA A 284 8.23 -9.20 6.76
C ALA A 284 7.75 -8.48 8.03
N ILE A 285 7.73 -9.19 9.16
CA ILE A 285 7.38 -8.58 10.47
C ILE A 285 8.43 -7.53 10.87
N ALA A 286 9.72 -7.80 10.65
CA ALA A 286 10.77 -6.84 10.95
C ALA A 286 10.68 -5.58 10.07
N ALA A 287 10.32 -5.72 8.79
CA ALA A 287 10.08 -4.61 7.87
C ALA A 287 8.93 -3.72 8.34
N CYS A 288 7.80 -4.32 8.73
CA CYS A 288 6.67 -3.58 9.31
C CYS A 288 7.09 -2.75 10.53
N ARG A 289 7.85 -3.37 11.45
CA ARG A 289 8.37 -2.67 12.63
C ARG A 289 9.33 -1.54 12.30
N ALA A 290 10.20 -1.75 11.30
CA ALA A 290 11.19 -0.76 10.88
C ALA A 290 10.56 0.54 10.37
N VAL A 291 9.46 0.45 9.64
CA VAL A 291 8.73 1.63 9.12
C VAL A 291 7.63 2.13 10.07
N GLY A 292 7.33 1.39 11.15
CA GLY A 292 6.24 1.73 12.07
C GLY A 292 4.85 1.41 11.49
N ALA A 293 4.76 0.43 10.59
CA ALA A 293 3.48 -0.05 10.06
C ALA A 293 2.70 -0.84 11.11
N SER A 294 1.37 -0.81 11.02
CA SER A 294 0.44 -1.55 11.88
C SER A 294 -0.86 -1.87 11.14
N GLY A 295 -1.67 -2.75 11.72
CA GLY A 295 -2.92 -3.21 11.14
C GLY A 295 -2.67 -4.21 10.02
N LEU A 296 -2.35 -3.73 8.83
CA LEU A 296 -2.09 -4.56 7.65
C LEU A 296 -0.88 -4.03 6.87
N ALA A 297 -0.17 -4.95 6.23
CA ALA A 297 0.84 -4.63 5.21
C ALA A 297 1.09 -5.84 4.31
N ARG A 298 1.53 -5.60 3.07
CA ARG A 298 2.14 -6.61 2.21
C ARG A 298 3.60 -6.25 2.03
N VAL A 299 4.46 -7.21 2.25
CA VAL A 299 5.90 -7.06 2.12
C VAL A 299 6.38 -7.90 0.95
N ASP A 300 7.09 -7.27 0.04
CA ASP A 300 7.48 -7.81 -1.24
C ASP A 300 9.00 -8.09 -1.25
N PHE A 301 9.40 -9.24 -1.78
CA PHE A 301 10.76 -9.74 -1.75
C PHE A 301 11.24 -10.16 -3.14
N PHE A 302 12.54 -10.04 -3.36
CA PHE A 302 13.24 -10.70 -4.45
C PHE A 302 14.01 -11.92 -3.92
N TYR A 303 13.71 -13.08 -4.47
CA TYR A 303 14.45 -14.31 -4.19
C TYR A 303 15.36 -14.66 -5.36
N GLU A 304 16.65 -14.51 -5.18
CA GLU A 304 17.68 -14.88 -6.15
C GLU A 304 18.05 -16.36 -5.94
N GLU A 305 17.44 -17.22 -6.72
CA GLU A 305 17.54 -18.66 -6.57
C GLU A 305 18.97 -19.19 -6.76
N SER A 306 19.76 -18.55 -7.65
CA SER A 306 21.14 -18.92 -7.94
C SER A 306 22.09 -18.77 -6.76
N SER A 307 21.86 -17.78 -5.91
CA SER A 307 22.67 -17.50 -4.71
C SER A 307 21.99 -17.91 -3.40
N GLY A 308 20.68 -18.22 -3.44
CA GLY A 308 19.84 -18.42 -2.26
C GLY A 308 19.58 -17.13 -1.47
N SER A 309 19.87 -15.97 -2.06
CA SER A 309 19.70 -14.67 -1.41
C SER A 309 18.24 -14.23 -1.43
N LEU A 310 17.78 -13.72 -0.29
CA LEU A 310 16.47 -13.10 -0.15
C LEU A 310 16.66 -11.63 0.16
N TRP A 311 16.13 -10.77 -0.70
CA TRP A 311 16.23 -9.33 -0.63
C TRP A 311 14.86 -8.72 -0.35
N LEU A 312 14.76 -7.80 0.61
CA LEU A 312 13.57 -7.01 0.86
C LEU A 312 13.47 -5.94 -0.23
N ASN A 313 12.34 -5.92 -0.93
CA ASN A 313 12.07 -4.94 -2.00
C ASN A 313 11.32 -3.72 -1.43
N GLU A 314 10.05 -3.91 -1.05
CA GLU A 314 9.18 -2.83 -0.58
C GLU A 314 8.14 -3.32 0.42
N ILE A 315 7.43 -2.37 1.05
CA ILE A 315 6.27 -2.60 1.88
C ILE A 315 5.10 -1.76 1.37
N ASN A 316 3.92 -2.38 1.30
CA ASN A 316 2.67 -1.72 0.96
C ASN A 316 1.78 -1.69 2.21
N THR A 317 1.54 -0.52 2.77
CA THR A 317 0.81 -0.35 4.04
C THR A 317 -0.71 -0.34 3.88
N LEU A 318 -1.21 -0.24 2.64
CA LEU A 318 -2.62 -0.36 2.30
C LEU A 318 -2.79 -1.15 1.00
N PRO A 319 -2.44 -2.46 1.02
CA PRO A 319 -2.42 -3.28 -0.19
C PRO A 319 -3.81 -3.43 -0.80
N GLY A 320 -3.86 -3.76 -2.10
CA GLY A 320 -5.11 -4.04 -2.81
C GLY A 320 -5.95 -5.11 -2.11
N PHE A 321 -7.27 -4.94 -2.17
CA PHE A 321 -8.26 -5.80 -1.48
C PHE A 321 -9.33 -6.36 -2.43
N THR A 322 -9.03 -6.45 -3.72
CA THR A 322 -9.93 -7.15 -4.66
C THR A 322 -9.89 -8.66 -4.40
N SER A 323 -10.84 -9.41 -4.94
CA SER A 323 -10.84 -10.88 -4.86
C SER A 323 -9.60 -11.54 -5.50
N GLN A 324 -8.87 -10.80 -6.33
CA GLN A 324 -7.65 -11.24 -7.02
C GLN A 324 -6.38 -10.64 -6.39
N SER A 325 -6.52 -9.84 -5.34
CA SER A 325 -5.38 -9.21 -4.68
C SER A 325 -4.66 -10.20 -3.77
N MET A 326 -3.34 -10.15 -3.79
CA MET A 326 -2.48 -11.09 -3.06
C MET A 326 -2.76 -11.07 -1.55
N TYR A 327 -2.93 -9.88 -0.94
CA TYR A 327 -3.11 -9.76 0.51
C TYR A 327 -4.27 -10.63 1.06
N PRO A 328 -5.52 -10.51 0.59
CA PRO A 328 -6.60 -11.37 1.07
C PRO A 328 -6.42 -12.85 0.65
N MET A 329 -5.84 -13.13 -0.53
CA MET A 329 -5.60 -14.51 -0.97
C MET A 329 -4.58 -15.23 -0.06
N LEU A 330 -3.51 -14.54 0.34
CA LEU A 330 -2.50 -15.08 1.26
C LEU A 330 -3.10 -15.42 2.62
N TRP A 331 -3.96 -14.55 3.15
CA TRP A 331 -4.65 -14.81 4.42
C TRP A 331 -5.67 -15.94 4.30
N ALA A 332 -6.46 -15.99 3.24
CA ALA A 332 -7.38 -17.09 2.98
C ALA A 332 -6.64 -18.44 2.94
N LYS A 333 -5.48 -18.50 2.28
CA LYS A 333 -4.64 -19.70 2.24
C LYS A 333 -3.98 -20.02 3.59
N THR A 334 -3.78 -19.03 4.43
CA THR A 334 -3.28 -19.19 5.81
C THR A 334 -4.37 -19.66 6.77
N GLY A 335 -5.65 -19.71 6.35
CA GLY A 335 -6.78 -20.15 7.15
C GLY A 335 -7.62 -19.02 7.74
N LEU A 336 -7.40 -17.77 7.30
CA LEU A 336 -8.19 -16.60 7.70
C LEU A 336 -9.01 -16.09 6.49
N PRO A 337 -10.30 -16.45 6.39
CA PRO A 337 -11.17 -16.04 5.30
C PRO A 337 -11.45 -14.53 5.34
N LEU A 338 -11.85 -13.95 4.21
CA LEU A 338 -12.00 -12.51 4.02
C LEU A 338 -12.92 -11.85 5.07
N GLU A 339 -14.05 -12.48 5.42
CA GLU A 339 -14.99 -11.93 6.41
C GLU A 339 -14.34 -11.80 7.80
N GLU A 340 -13.56 -12.80 8.20
CA GLU A 340 -12.81 -12.78 9.46
C GLU A 340 -11.63 -11.81 9.40
N LEU A 341 -10.96 -11.73 8.27
CA LEU A 341 -9.85 -10.80 8.05
C LEU A 341 -10.30 -9.34 8.22
N VAL A 342 -11.40 -8.91 7.56
CA VAL A 342 -11.90 -7.54 7.72
C VAL A 342 -12.41 -7.28 9.13
N HIS A 343 -12.98 -8.28 9.80
CA HIS A 343 -13.38 -8.16 11.20
C HIS A 343 -12.18 -7.92 12.10
N GLU A 344 -11.12 -8.72 11.95
CA GLU A 344 -9.90 -8.58 12.75
C GLU A 344 -9.22 -7.23 12.52
N LEU A 345 -9.21 -6.72 11.29
CA LEU A 345 -8.69 -5.38 10.98
C LEU A 345 -9.46 -4.28 11.74
N VAL A 346 -10.78 -4.38 11.81
CA VAL A 346 -11.61 -3.44 12.60
C VAL A 346 -11.30 -3.57 14.09
N GLN A 347 -11.13 -4.77 14.62
CA GLN A 347 -10.76 -4.98 16.04
C GLN A 347 -9.39 -4.36 16.35
N LEU A 348 -8.37 -4.56 15.49
CA LEU A 348 -7.05 -3.96 15.65
C LEU A 348 -7.10 -2.42 15.68
N ALA A 349 -7.96 -1.83 14.84
CA ALA A 349 -8.16 -0.38 14.85
C ALA A 349 -8.78 0.11 16.16
N GLN A 350 -9.76 -0.62 16.72
CA GLN A 350 -10.35 -0.30 18.01
C GLN A 350 -9.34 -0.41 19.18
N GLU A 351 -8.51 -1.46 19.17
CA GLU A 351 -7.47 -1.66 20.19
C GLU A 351 -6.44 -0.56 20.17
N SER A 352 -6.05 -0.08 18.98
CA SER A 352 -5.06 0.99 18.83
C SER A 352 -5.55 2.34 19.32
N ALA A 353 -6.85 2.57 19.33
CA ALA A 353 -7.49 3.81 19.80
C ALA A 353 -7.69 3.86 21.32
N GLN A 354 -7.62 2.71 22.00
CA GLN A 354 -7.73 2.70 23.45
C GLN A 354 -6.49 3.38 24.08
N PRO A 355 -6.64 4.42 24.90
CA PRO A 355 -5.51 5.03 25.58
C PRO A 355 -4.84 3.93 26.41
N SER A 356 -3.54 3.70 26.16
CA SER A 356 -2.74 2.86 27.04
C SER A 356 -2.88 3.43 28.47
N HIS A 357 -3.51 2.69 29.35
CA HIS A 357 -3.77 3.12 30.75
C HIS A 357 -2.52 3.52 31.55
N ALA A 358 -1.34 3.38 30.95
CA ALA A 358 -0.05 3.67 31.59
C ALA A 358 0.42 5.14 31.51
N ARG A 359 -0.24 6.04 30.77
CA ARG A 359 0.20 7.44 30.64
C ARG A 359 -0.65 8.49 31.33
N ARG A 360 -1.71 8.12 32.04
CA ARG A 360 -2.60 9.07 32.75
C ARG A 360 -2.37 9.19 34.26
N THR A 361 -1.38 8.52 34.83
CA THR A 361 -1.11 8.55 36.27
C THR A 361 0.03 9.47 36.70
N GLU A 362 0.67 10.22 35.79
CA GLU A 362 1.78 11.12 36.15
C GLU A 362 1.53 12.63 35.87
N ALA A 363 0.28 13.01 35.67
CA ALA A 363 -0.08 14.42 35.48
C ALA A 363 -1.32 14.78 36.32
N ALA A 364 -1.23 14.54 37.64
CA ALA A 364 -2.15 15.12 38.64
C ALA A 364 -1.36 15.57 39.87
#